data_b6211804eb3ae92a57408456f95fb663
#
_entry.id   b6211804eb3ae92a57408456f95fb663
#
_cell.length_a   1.000
_cell.length_b   1.000
_cell.length_c   1.000
_cell.angle_alpha   90.00
_cell.angle_beta   90.00
_cell.angle_gamma   90.00
#
_symmetry.space_group_name_H-M   'P 1'
#
loop_
_entity.id
_entity.type
_entity.pdbx_description
1 polymer ?
#
loop_
_entity_poly.entity_id
_entity_poly.type
_entity_poly.pdbx_seq_one_letter_code
_entity_poly.pdbx_strand_id
1 'polypeptide(L)'
;MNPTPTREGMTGPLLVRHEGHTPRERSTCGWRDRLISHEDAPLRPAAWAHAVDVDGAKLHYHQRSTELYYVLDGSGSVILDGVEHAVSKGSLVHIPPGVVHGARGRMRVLVVGIPDIAADDYFEPANVEQQPDEESGPV
;
A
#
# COMPACT_ATOMS: atom_id res chain seq x y z
N MET A 1 -12.15 -34.84 10.46
CA MET A 1 -12.37 -33.41 10.75
C MET A 1 -11.20 -32.88 11.54
N ASN A 2 -10.66 -31.75 11.12
CA ASN A 2 -9.54 -31.13 11.85
C ASN A 2 -10.06 -30.46 13.10
N PRO A 3 -9.30 -30.55 14.21
CA PRO A 3 -9.70 -29.83 15.40
C PRO A 3 -9.64 -28.33 15.19
N THR A 4 -10.49 -27.61 15.93
CA THR A 4 -10.44 -26.17 15.92
C THR A 4 -9.13 -25.74 16.58
N PRO A 5 -8.35 -24.87 15.93
CA PRO A 5 -7.12 -24.40 16.57
C PRO A 5 -7.44 -23.57 17.79
N THR A 6 -6.61 -23.68 18.80
CA THR A 6 -6.72 -22.87 20.00
C THR A 6 -5.69 -21.76 19.92
N ARG A 7 -5.88 -20.73 20.74
CA ARG A 7 -4.90 -19.66 20.79
C ARG A 7 -3.66 -20.02 21.61
N GLU A 8 -3.69 -21.15 22.27
CA GLU A 8 -2.54 -21.57 23.03
C GLU A 8 -1.36 -21.77 22.09
N GLY A 9 -0.25 -21.13 22.38
CA GLY A 9 0.93 -21.14 21.52
C GLY A 9 0.90 -20.15 20.37
N MET A 10 -0.21 -19.48 20.13
CA MET A 10 -0.27 -18.43 19.14
C MET A 10 0.23 -17.12 19.72
N THR A 11 0.79 -16.25 18.86
CA THR A 11 1.34 -14.97 19.27
C THR A 11 0.36 -13.86 18.98
N GLY A 12 0.35 -12.87 19.90
CA GLY A 12 -0.37 -11.64 19.70
C GLY A 12 -1.86 -11.69 19.92
N PRO A 13 -2.47 -10.55 20.21
CA PRO A 13 -3.91 -10.43 20.33
C PRO A 13 -4.60 -10.47 18.97
N LEU A 14 -5.90 -10.68 18.99
CA LEU A 14 -6.72 -10.56 17.80
C LEU A 14 -7.04 -9.10 17.54
N LEU A 15 -7.26 -8.75 16.28
CA LEU A 15 -7.56 -7.38 15.88
C LEU A 15 -8.78 -7.36 14.97
N VAL A 16 -9.73 -6.51 15.31
CA VAL A 16 -10.80 -6.09 14.39
C VAL A 16 -10.80 -4.57 14.41
N ARG A 17 -10.67 -3.97 13.24
CA ARG A 17 -10.54 -2.52 13.16
C ARG A 17 -11.31 -2.01 11.97
N HIS A 18 -11.93 -0.87 12.13
CA HIS A 18 -12.70 -0.22 11.06
C HIS A 18 -11.98 1.05 10.64
N GLU A 19 -11.93 1.31 9.34
CA GLU A 19 -11.20 2.45 8.81
C GLU A 19 -11.67 3.78 9.36
N GLY A 20 -12.93 3.89 9.73
CA GLY A 20 -13.48 5.11 10.32
C GLY A 20 -12.95 5.42 11.70
N HIS A 21 -12.24 4.49 12.33
CA HIS A 21 -11.71 4.65 13.69
C HIS A 21 -10.19 4.56 13.72
N THR A 22 -9.54 4.71 12.58
CA THR A 22 -8.09 4.62 12.47
C THR A 22 -7.50 6.00 12.25
N PRO A 23 -6.20 6.16 12.50
CA PRO A 23 -5.54 7.41 12.14
C PRO A 23 -5.60 7.63 10.62
N ARG A 24 -5.92 8.85 10.22
CA ARG A 24 -5.88 9.26 8.84
C ARG A 24 -4.72 10.23 8.69
N GLU A 25 -3.85 9.95 7.73
CA GLU A 25 -2.62 10.71 7.60
C GLU A 25 -2.17 10.76 6.15
N ARG A 26 -1.35 11.75 5.84
CA ARG A 26 -0.76 11.88 4.52
C ARG A 26 0.28 10.79 4.32
N SER A 27 0.28 10.18 3.13
CA SER A 27 1.27 9.19 2.76
C SER A 27 1.83 9.56 1.39
N THR A 28 2.76 8.74 0.90
CA THR A 28 3.34 8.94 -0.42
C THR A 28 2.30 8.92 -1.52
N CYS A 29 1.27 8.10 -1.37
CA CYS A 29 0.28 7.88 -2.42
C CYS A 29 -0.97 8.74 -2.28
N GLY A 30 -1.13 9.43 -1.16
CA GLY A 30 -2.33 10.22 -0.90
C GLY A 30 -2.67 10.20 0.57
N TRP A 31 -3.96 10.19 0.88
CA TRP A 31 -4.45 10.14 2.26
C TRP A 31 -4.77 8.70 2.60
N ARG A 32 -4.22 8.21 3.71
CA ARG A 32 -4.39 6.82 4.10
C ARG A 32 -5.08 6.70 5.46
N ASP A 33 -5.90 5.69 5.55
CA ASP A 33 -6.42 5.21 6.83
C ASP A 33 -5.59 3.99 7.19
N ARG A 34 -4.79 4.10 8.25
CA ARG A 34 -3.83 3.08 8.61
C ARG A 34 -4.55 1.97 9.37
N LEU A 35 -4.67 0.80 8.73
CA LEU A 35 -5.42 -0.30 9.32
C LEU A 35 -4.55 -1.18 10.19
N ILE A 36 -3.37 -1.54 9.73
CA ILE A 36 -2.40 -2.30 10.52
C ILE A 36 -1.00 -1.96 10.01
N SER A 37 -0.04 -1.87 10.92
CA SER A 37 1.34 -1.54 10.55
C SER A 37 2.28 -2.03 11.63
N HIS A 38 3.58 -1.79 11.43
CA HIS A 38 4.60 -2.14 12.42
C HIS A 38 4.37 -1.43 13.76
N GLU A 39 3.58 -0.36 13.76
CA GLU A 39 3.27 0.32 15.02
C GLU A 39 2.34 -0.50 15.90
N ASP A 40 1.75 -1.54 15.34
CA ASP A 40 0.97 -2.51 16.11
C ASP A 40 1.88 -3.64 16.58
N ALA A 41 3.04 -3.30 17.11
CA ALA A 41 4.09 -4.26 17.46
C ALA A 41 3.60 -5.43 18.31
N PRO A 42 2.71 -5.23 19.30
CA PRO A 42 2.23 -6.36 20.08
C PRO A 42 1.52 -7.43 19.25
N LEU A 43 0.99 -7.08 18.08
CA LEU A 43 0.33 -8.04 17.20
C LEU A 43 1.33 -8.83 16.38
N ARG A 44 2.57 -8.34 16.25
CA ARG A 44 3.59 -8.91 15.38
C ARG A 44 3.05 -9.15 13.97
N PRO A 45 2.58 -8.10 13.31
CA PRO A 45 1.94 -8.28 12.01
C PRO A 45 2.94 -8.79 10.97
N ALA A 46 2.48 -9.71 10.13
CA ALA A 46 3.25 -10.20 9.01
C ALA A 46 3.10 -9.32 7.78
N ALA A 47 2.23 -8.33 7.85
CA ALA A 47 1.93 -7.42 6.76
C ALA A 47 1.39 -6.13 7.35
N TRP A 48 1.45 -5.06 6.57
CA TRP A 48 0.71 -3.85 6.90
C TRP A 48 -0.38 -3.64 5.86
N ALA A 49 -1.40 -2.87 6.21
CA ALA A 49 -2.49 -2.57 5.30
C ALA A 49 -3.01 -1.17 5.56
N HIS A 50 -3.25 -0.45 4.47
CA HIS A 50 -3.80 0.90 4.50
C HIS A 50 -4.90 1.02 3.46
N ALA A 51 -5.97 1.75 3.77
CA ALA A 51 -6.93 2.18 2.75
C ALA A 51 -6.51 3.59 2.34
N VAL A 52 -6.27 3.79 1.06
CA VAL A 52 -5.65 5.01 0.54
C VAL A 52 -6.56 5.67 -0.47
N ASP A 53 -6.85 6.94 -0.26
CA ASP A 53 -7.42 7.78 -1.31
C ASP A 53 -6.26 8.34 -2.11
N VAL A 54 -6.11 7.87 -3.33
CA VAL A 54 -4.96 8.19 -4.17
C VAL A 54 -5.02 9.67 -4.56
N ASP A 55 -3.88 10.32 -4.45
CA ASP A 55 -3.73 11.74 -4.76
C ASP A 55 -2.38 11.92 -5.45
N GLY A 56 -2.13 11.06 -6.45
CA GLY A 56 -0.85 11.00 -7.13
C GLY A 56 0.25 10.48 -6.22
N ALA A 57 1.13 9.71 -6.76
CA ALA A 57 2.22 9.13 -5.98
C ALA A 57 3.52 9.40 -6.69
N LYS A 58 4.53 9.78 -5.91
CA LYS A 58 5.88 9.82 -6.45
C LYS A 58 6.29 8.44 -6.87
N LEU A 59 7.08 8.36 -7.93
CA LEU A 59 7.69 7.11 -8.31
C LEU A 59 8.68 6.70 -7.21
N HIS A 60 8.54 5.46 -6.76
CA HIS A 60 9.39 4.92 -5.69
C HIS A 60 9.40 3.41 -5.79
N TYR A 61 10.27 2.79 -5.00
CA TYR A 61 10.33 1.33 -4.94
C TYR A 61 10.77 0.89 -3.54
N HIS A 62 10.53 -0.38 -3.27
CA HIS A 62 10.96 -1.04 -2.05
C HIS A 62 11.86 -2.21 -2.42
N GLN A 63 12.91 -2.44 -1.66
CA GLN A 63 13.87 -3.49 -1.99
C GLN A 63 13.48 -4.84 -1.40
N ARG A 64 12.74 -4.82 -0.29
CA ARG A 64 12.40 -6.06 0.42
C ARG A 64 10.92 -6.39 0.37
N SER A 65 10.08 -5.38 0.30
CA SER A 65 8.65 -5.57 0.43
C SER A 65 7.98 -5.74 -0.91
N THR A 66 7.00 -6.63 -0.92
CA THR A 66 6.02 -6.75 -2.00
C THR A 66 4.80 -5.95 -1.62
N GLU A 67 4.20 -5.27 -2.58
CA GLU A 67 2.93 -4.60 -2.35
C GLU A 67 1.83 -5.19 -3.19
N LEU A 68 0.64 -5.19 -2.63
CA LEU A 68 -0.58 -5.50 -3.35
C LEU A 68 -1.49 -4.29 -3.30
N TYR A 69 -2.05 -3.91 -4.44
CA TYR A 69 -3.08 -2.88 -4.52
C TYR A 69 -4.37 -3.54 -4.97
N TYR A 70 -5.43 -3.29 -4.24
CA TYR A 70 -6.75 -3.70 -4.69
C TYR A 70 -7.64 -2.47 -4.75
N VAL A 71 -8.16 -2.16 -5.94
CA VAL A 71 -8.96 -0.95 -6.13
C VAL A 71 -10.34 -1.17 -5.55
N LEU A 72 -10.66 -0.41 -4.53
CA LEU A 72 -11.93 -0.51 -3.82
C LEU A 72 -13.01 0.30 -4.52
N ASP A 73 -12.64 1.42 -5.15
CA ASP A 73 -13.60 2.31 -5.78
C ASP A 73 -12.86 3.23 -6.74
N GLY A 74 -13.52 3.67 -7.77
CA GLY A 74 -12.96 4.61 -8.73
C GLY A 74 -12.10 3.95 -9.78
N SER A 75 -11.27 4.76 -10.44
CA SER A 75 -10.41 4.29 -11.51
C SER A 75 -9.20 5.22 -11.65
N GLY A 76 -8.18 4.71 -12.30
CA GLY A 76 -6.95 5.45 -12.53
C GLY A 76 -5.95 4.60 -13.26
N SER A 77 -4.69 4.83 -12.97
CA SER A 77 -3.61 4.03 -13.54
C SER A 77 -2.52 3.80 -12.51
N VAL A 78 -1.79 2.71 -12.70
CA VAL A 78 -0.61 2.38 -11.91
C VAL A 78 0.55 2.24 -12.88
N ILE A 79 1.65 2.91 -12.57
CA ILE A 79 2.86 2.85 -13.37
C ILE A 79 3.77 1.82 -12.73
N LEU A 80 4.22 0.84 -13.53
CA LEU A 80 5.13 -0.22 -13.09
C LEU A 80 6.32 -0.22 -14.01
N ASP A 81 7.51 0.16 -13.50
CA ASP A 81 8.74 0.25 -14.28
C ASP A 81 8.54 0.99 -15.59
N GLY A 82 7.86 2.14 -15.52
CA GLY A 82 7.65 3.00 -16.66
C GLY A 82 6.46 2.66 -17.53
N VAL A 83 5.77 1.55 -17.28
CA VAL A 83 4.60 1.15 -18.07
C VAL A 83 3.33 1.48 -17.30
N GLU A 84 2.44 2.21 -17.95
CA GLU A 84 1.19 2.64 -17.34
C GLU A 84 0.10 1.60 -17.58
N HIS A 85 -0.57 1.19 -16.51
CA HIS A 85 -1.64 0.20 -16.57
C HIS A 85 -2.91 0.83 -16.05
N ALA A 86 -3.97 0.77 -16.84
CA ALA A 86 -5.28 1.27 -16.41
C ALA A 86 -5.87 0.30 -15.40
N VAL A 87 -6.43 0.85 -14.32
CA VAL A 87 -7.06 0.05 -13.27
C VAL A 87 -8.39 0.68 -12.90
N SER A 88 -9.28 -0.14 -12.33
CA SER A 88 -10.59 0.30 -11.90
C SER A 88 -11.04 -0.58 -10.75
N LYS A 89 -12.19 -0.26 -10.18
CA LYS A 89 -12.76 -1.03 -9.08
C LYS A 89 -12.65 -2.53 -9.36
N GLY A 90 -12.04 -3.27 -8.46
CA GLY A 90 -11.85 -4.71 -8.58
C GLY A 90 -10.52 -5.12 -9.18
N SER A 91 -9.70 -4.16 -9.62
CA SER A 91 -8.36 -4.49 -10.13
C SER A 91 -7.42 -4.83 -9.00
N LEU A 92 -6.57 -5.83 -9.23
CA LEU A 92 -5.48 -6.17 -8.33
C LEU A 92 -4.16 -5.91 -9.04
N VAL A 93 -3.24 -5.27 -8.33
CA VAL A 93 -1.89 -5.01 -8.82
C VAL A 93 -0.91 -5.66 -7.86
N HIS A 94 0.02 -6.42 -8.40
CA HIS A 94 1.09 -7.06 -7.63
C HIS A 94 2.40 -6.35 -7.97
N ILE A 95 3.07 -5.83 -6.96
CA ILE A 95 4.28 -5.02 -7.14
C ILE A 95 5.42 -5.71 -6.38
N PRO A 96 6.26 -6.47 -7.09
CA PRO A 96 7.40 -7.14 -6.45
C PRO A 96 8.44 -6.14 -5.95
N PRO A 97 9.36 -6.58 -5.09
CA PRO A 97 10.49 -5.74 -4.71
C PRO A 97 11.27 -5.26 -5.92
N GLY A 98 11.74 -4.03 -5.86
CA GLY A 98 12.57 -3.45 -6.91
C GLY A 98 11.79 -2.78 -8.03
N VAL A 99 10.49 -2.97 -8.12
CA VAL A 99 9.69 -2.36 -9.18
C VAL A 99 9.39 -0.92 -8.83
N VAL A 100 9.82 0.00 -9.68
CA VAL A 100 9.53 1.43 -9.53
C VAL A 100 8.07 1.65 -9.89
N HIS A 101 7.31 2.24 -8.99
CA HIS A 101 5.87 2.36 -9.19
C HIS A 101 5.32 3.67 -8.67
N GLY A 102 4.14 4.01 -9.17
CA GLY A 102 3.34 5.14 -8.74
C GLY A 102 1.91 4.95 -9.19
N ALA A 103 1.03 5.82 -8.74
CA ALA A 103 -0.39 5.71 -9.04
C ALA A 103 -0.99 7.08 -9.28
N ARG A 104 -2.01 7.13 -10.14
CA ARG A 104 -2.73 8.36 -10.48
C ARG A 104 -4.21 8.07 -10.61
N GLY A 105 -4.98 9.13 -10.49
CA GLY A 105 -6.40 9.07 -10.73
C GLY A 105 -7.20 9.21 -9.44
N ARG A 106 -8.49 9.09 -9.58
CA ARG A 106 -9.41 9.21 -8.45
C ARG A 106 -9.87 7.83 -8.08
N MET A 107 -9.23 7.26 -7.08
CA MET A 107 -9.56 5.91 -6.65
C MET A 107 -9.19 5.72 -5.20
N ARG A 108 -9.90 4.79 -4.59
CA ARG A 108 -9.58 4.32 -3.25
C ARG A 108 -9.03 2.92 -3.37
N VAL A 109 -7.90 2.68 -2.74
CA VAL A 109 -7.12 1.46 -2.93
C VAL A 109 -6.78 0.88 -1.57
N LEU A 110 -6.96 -0.43 -1.42
CA LEU A 110 -6.38 -1.15 -0.29
C LEU A 110 -4.95 -1.50 -0.68
N VAL A 111 -4.01 -1.01 0.10
CA VAL A 111 -2.59 -1.28 -0.11
C VAL A 111 -2.12 -2.21 0.99
N VAL A 112 -1.52 -3.32 0.61
CA VAL A 112 -0.98 -4.31 1.55
C VAL A 112 0.50 -4.47 1.26
N GLY A 113 1.32 -4.38 2.30
CA GLY A 113 2.76 -4.58 2.18
C GLY A 113 3.20 -5.81 2.95
N ILE A 114 4.02 -6.64 2.32
CA ILE A 114 4.49 -7.92 2.84
C ILE A 114 6.00 -8.01 2.66
N PRO A 115 6.76 -8.22 3.71
CA PRO A 115 6.35 -8.30 5.11
C PRO A 115 5.87 -6.93 5.63
N ASP A 116 6.62 -6.19 6.28
CA ASP A 116 6.29 -4.84 6.70
C ASP A 116 7.25 -3.90 6.00
N ILE A 117 6.79 -2.70 5.66
CA ILE A 117 7.69 -1.71 5.07
C ILE A 117 8.29 -0.88 6.17
N ALA A 118 9.57 -1.08 6.41
CA ALA A 118 10.31 -0.26 7.33
C ALA A 118 10.66 1.08 6.68
N ALA A 119 10.94 2.08 7.50
CA ALA A 119 11.27 3.40 6.99
C ALA A 119 12.50 3.39 6.07
N ASP A 120 13.40 2.43 6.27
CA ASP A 120 14.61 2.30 5.45
C ASP A 120 14.39 1.47 4.19
N ASP A 121 13.15 1.11 3.88
CA ASP A 121 12.84 0.34 2.66
C ASP A 121 11.99 1.18 1.69
N TYR A 122 12.30 2.45 1.61
CA TYR A 122 11.66 3.38 0.69
C TYR A 122 12.74 4.09 -0.09
N PHE A 123 12.69 4.02 -1.42
CA PHE A 123 13.69 4.59 -2.29
C PHE A 123 13.04 5.31 -3.44
N GLU A 124 13.62 6.46 -3.81
CA GLU A 124 13.21 7.18 -5.01
C GLU A 124 14.30 6.99 -6.05
N PRO A 125 13.93 6.68 -7.31
CA PRO A 125 14.93 6.44 -8.34
C PRO A 125 15.74 7.70 -8.58
N ALA A 126 17.06 7.59 -8.50
CA ALA A 126 17.94 8.76 -8.55
C ALA A 126 17.90 9.45 -9.91
N ASN A 127 17.68 8.69 -10.99
CA ASN A 127 17.77 9.20 -12.34
C ASN A 127 16.43 9.27 -13.04
N VAL A 128 15.34 9.04 -12.32
CA VAL A 128 14.02 9.15 -12.94
C VAL A 128 13.56 10.59 -12.84
N GLU A 129 13.25 11.18 -13.99
CA GLU A 129 12.64 12.49 -13.99
C GLU A 129 11.19 12.34 -13.53
N GLN A 130 10.83 13.13 -12.54
CA GLN A 130 9.44 13.14 -12.10
C GLN A 130 8.60 13.70 -13.23
N GLN A 131 7.52 13.02 -13.54
CA GLN A 131 6.60 13.52 -14.55
C GLN A 131 6.11 14.87 -14.11
N PRO A 132 6.26 15.85 -14.95
CA PRO A 132 5.79 17.15 -14.55
C PRO A 132 4.31 17.09 -14.28
N ASP A 133 4.13 16.61 -14.03
CA ASP A 133 3.09 16.60 -13.75
C ASP A 133 2.62 16.48 -13.47
N GLU A 134 3.27 16.24 -13.49
CA GLU A 134 3.06 16.10 -13.26
C GLU A 134 2.29 16.67 -13.18
N GLU A 135 2.32 17.32 -13.54
CA GLU A 135 1.57 17.93 -13.58
C GLU A 135 0.52 17.55 -13.30
N SER A 136 0.36 17.25 -13.00
CA SER A 136 -0.62 16.76 -12.73
C SER A 136 -0.89 16.52 -11.64
N GLY A 137 -0.62 16.76 -11.24
CA GLY A 137 -0.89 16.42 -10.33
C GLY A 137 -0.68 15.95 -9.51
N PRO A 138 -0.69 16.00 -8.95
CA PRO A 138 -0.29 15.48 -8.02
C PRO A 138 -0.56 14.52 -7.77
N VAL A 139 -0.23 14.39 -7.83
CA VAL A 139 -0.34 13.83 -7.69
C VAL A 139 -0.22 13.37 -7.18
#